data_86a59940ba777c4eeac75e510012f7c3
#
_entry.id   86a59940ba777c4eeac75e510012f7c3
#
_cell.length_a   1.000
_cell.length_b   1.000
_cell.length_c   1.000
_cell.angle_alpha   90.00
_cell.angle_beta   90.00
_cell.angle_gamma   90.00
#
_symmetry.space_group_name_H-M   'P 1'
#
loop_
_entity.id
_entity.type
_entity.pdbx_description
1 polymer ?
#
loop_
_entity_poly.entity_id
_entity_poly.type
_entity_poly.pdbx_seq_one_letter_code
_entity_poly.pdbx_strand_id
1 'polypeptide(L)'
;LVILYLTIGSTFAMPRITNVAYEMAWLPLGLVEDNASVRFLFSVIFNLIAMGFMIRPNTIISSVGKFMTPALLVLLVAVAVTVFISPLSEIQSPSKAYENGNSLLIGLTSGYQTMDVLAAIAFGGIVARALAAKNVTQPKDIVKYTISAGFVSVILLAGLYFSLFYLGATSAAVAEGATNGGQIFSRYVNVLFGKEGSWIMSGIIFLASLTTLVGVTSACAYYFAKFSNRLPYAFWVVVFTIMTTIISEN
;
A
#
# COMPACT_ATOMS: atom_id res chain seq x y z
N LEU A 1 -9.62 11.01 16.89
CA LEU A 1 -9.59 11.11 15.42
C LEU A 1 -8.44 11.97 14.92
N VAL A 2 -8.17 13.17 15.45
CA VAL A 2 -7.02 14.02 15.04
C VAL A 2 -5.70 13.26 15.16
N ILE A 3 -5.44 12.64 16.31
CA ILE A 3 -4.23 11.84 16.54
C ILE A 3 -4.15 10.69 15.53
N LEU A 4 -5.25 9.98 15.28
CA LEU A 4 -5.31 8.89 14.31
C LEU A 4 -4.91 9.36 12.90
N TYR A 5 -5.49 10.48 12.43
CA TYR A 5 -5.17 11.02 11.11
C TYR A 5 -3.75 11.61 11.01
N LEU A 6 -3.17 12.12 12.11
CA LEU A 6 -1.78 12.53 12.14
C LEU A 6 -0.85 11.31 12.09
N THR A 7 -1.14 10.26 12.86
CA THR A 7 -0.31 9.04 12.89
C THR A 7 -0.37 8.29 11.56
N ILE A 8 -1.56 8.07 10.99
CA ILE A 8 -1.71 7.46 9.67
C ILE A 8 -1.21 8.41 8.56
N GLY A 9 -1.18 9.71 8.86
CA GLY A 9 -0.75 10.76 7.96
C GLY A 9 0.78 10.92 7.87
N SER A 10 1.17 12.19 7.83
CA SER A 10 2.53 12.63 7.54
C SER A 10 3.57 12.27 8.61
N THR A 11 3.15 11.89 9.82
CA THR A 11 4.12 11.60 10.89
C THR A 11 4.68 10.19 10.85
N PHE A 12 3.96 9.21 10.27
CA PHE A 12 4.42 7.83 10.27
C PHE A 12 4.16 7.09 8.96
N ALA A 13 2.89 6.92 8.54
CA ALA A 13 2.60 6.03 7.42
C ALA A 13 3.03 6.60 6.05
N MET A 14 2.81 7.88 5.79
CA MET A 14 3.18 8.48 4.50
C MET A 14 4.69 8.46 4.24
N PRO A 15 5.57 8.87 5.18
CA PRO A 15 7.02 8.77 5.00
C PRO A 15 7.47 7.32 4.79
N ARG A 16 6.89 6.37 5.55
CA ARG A 16 7.19 4.94 5.38
C ARG A 16 6.81 4.43 3.99
N ILE A 17 5.66 4.84 3.44
CA ILE A 17 5.22 4.47 2.08
C ILE A 17 6.24 4.97 1.05
N THR A 18 6.73 6.20 1.20
CA THR A 18 7.75 6.78 0.32
C THR A 18 9.06 5.99 0.38
N ASN A 19 9.52 5.63 1.57
CA ASN A 19 10.74 4.84 1.76
C ASN A 19 10.59 3.42 1.21
N VAL A 20 9.44 2.77 1.41
CA VAL A 20 9.15 1.45 0.81
C VAL A 20 9.16 1.52 -0.72
N ALA A 21 8.61 2.59 -1.32
CA ALA A 21 8.68 2.80 -2.76
C ALA A 21 10.12 2.95 -3.25
N TYR A 22 10.97 3.65 -2.51
CA TYR A 22 12.39 3.79 -2.83
C TYR A 22 13.14 2.46 -2.72
N GLU A 23 13.05 1.81 -1.55
CA GLU A 23 13.82 0.61 -1.24
C GLU A 23 13.40 -0.63 -2.05
N MET A 24 12.10 -0.76 -2.34
CA MET A 24 11.56 -1.97 -2.95
C MET A 24 11.15 -1.80 -4.42
N ALA A 25 10.92 -0.56 -4.89
CA ALA A 25 10.61 -0.34 -6.30
C ALA A 25 11.78 0.26 -7.07
N TRP A 26 12.53 1.20 -6.48
CA TRP A 26 13.56 1.91 -7.21
C TRP A 26 14.94 1.26 -7.13
N LEU A 27 15.43 0.97 -5.93
CA LEU A 27 16.75 0.38 -5.72
C LEU A 27 16.97 -0.96 -6.43
N PRO A 28 15.99 -1.92 -6.44
CA PRO A 28 16.20 -3.21 -7.11
C PRO A 28 16.38 -3.14 -8.62
N LEU A 29 16.07 -2.00 -9.25
CA LEU A 29 16.33 -1.79 -10.68
C LEU A 29 17.83 -1.60 -10.99
N GLY A 30 18.66 -1.28 -9.98
CA GLY A 30 20.10 -1.10 -10.15
C GLY A 30 20.48 0.07 -11.06
N LEU A 31 19.59 1.05 -11.24
CA LEU A 31 19.82 2.20 -12.14
C LEU A 31 20.73 3.26 -11.53
N VAL A 32 20.79 3.31 -10.19
CA VAL A 32 21.56 4.30 -9.43
C VAL A 32 22.12 3.68 -8.16
N GLU A 33 23.24 4.23 -7.67
CA GLU A 33 23.79 3.89 -6.36
C GLU A 33 22.95 4.48 -5.24
N ASP A 34 22.79 3.75 -4.12
CA ASP A 34 22.07 4.23 -2.95
C ASP A 34 22.91 5.29 -2.23
N ASN A 35 22.42 6.52 -2.28
CA ASN A 35 22.98 7.62 -1.49
C ASN A 35 21.88 8.59 -1.05
N ALA A 36 22.17 9.40 -0.03
CA ALA A 36 21.19 10.32 0.56
C ALA A 36 20.62 11.30 -0.47
N SER A 37 21.41 11.79 -1.41
CA SER A 37 20.93 12.73 -2.44
C SER A 37 19.94 12.08 -3.41
N VAL A 38 20.19 10.83 -3.81
CA VAL A 38 19.28 10.08 -4.69
C VAL A 38 17.99 9.74 -3.96
N ARG A 39 18.06 9.34 -2.68
CA ARG A 39 16.89 9.09 -1.84
C ARG A 39 16.02 10.34 -1.72
N PHE A 40 16.62 11.48 -1.42
CA PHE A 40 15.92 12.77 -1.34
C PHE A 40 15.25 13.14 -2.67
N LEU A 41 15.98 13.04 -3.77
CA LEU A 41 15.45 13.36 -5.09
C LEU A 41 14.26 12.46 -5.45
N PHE A 42 14.38 11.14 -5.18
CA PHE A 42 13.27 10.20 -5.37
C PHE A 42 12.07 10.59 -4.52
N SER A 43 12.26 10.86 -3.22
CA SER A 43 11.19 11.26 -2.30
C SER A 43 10.47 12.51 -2.79
N VAL A 44 11.20 13.53 -3.24
CA VAL A 44 10.62 14.75 -3.81
C VAL A 44 9.80 14.43 -5.06
N ILE A 45 10.37 13.71 -6.02
CA ILE A 45 9.68 13.39 -7.29
C ILE A 45 8.45 12.53 -7.03
N PHE A 46 8.56 11.48 -6.23
CA PHE A 46 7.46 10.56 -5.91
C PHE A 46 6.30 11.28 -5.22
N ASN A 47 6.61 12.12 -4.22
CA ASN A 47 5.60 12.90 -3.51
C ASN A 47 4.97 13.98 -4.41
N LEU A 48 5.72 14.59 -5.33
CA LEU A 48 5.17 15.53 -6.32
C LEU A 48 4.25 14.85 -7.33
N ILE A 49 4.60 13.65 -7.80
CA ILE A 49 3.71 12.83 -8.64
C ILE A 49 2.41 12.54 -7.90
N ALA A 50 2.50 12.05 -6.66
CA ALA A 50 1.35 11.80 -5.82
C ALA A 50 0.48 13.07 -5.63
N MET A 51 1.10 14.20 -5.35
CA MET A 51 0.44 15.50 -5.19
C MET A 51 -0.34 15.90 -6.45
N GLY A 52 0.22 15.66 -7.64
CA GLY A 52 -0.45 15.91 -8.92
C GLY A 52 -1.79 15.20 -9.05
N PHE A 53 -1.88 13.95 -8.56
CA PHE A 53 -3.14 13.19 -8.50
C PHE A 53 -4.09 13.69 -7.42
N MET A 54 -3.59 14.23 -6.30
CA MET A 54 -4.39 14.63 -5.15
C MET A 54 -5.00 16.03 -5.26
N ILE A 55 -4.34 16.98 -5.93
CA ILE A 55 -4.80 18.38 -6.01
C ILE A 55 -6.21 18.49 -6.58
N ARG A 56 -6.57 17.58 -7.49
CA ARG A 56 -7.92 17.55 -8.08
C ARG A 56 -8.73 16.39 -7.51
N PRO A 57 -9.61 16.61 -6.52
CA PRO A 57 -10.33 15.53 -5.84
C PRO A 57 -11.13 14.62 -6.76
N ASN A 58 -11.70 15.16 -7.84
CA ASN A 58 -12.48 14.38 -8.81
C ASN A 58 -11.61 13.44 -9.65
N THR A 59 -10.31 13.72 -9.77
CA THR A 59 -9.35 12.92 -10.51
C THR A 59 -8.92 11.69 -9.73
N ILE A 60 -8.92 11.74 -8.40
CA ILE A 60 -8.52 10.61 -7.54
C ILE A 60 -9.35 9.37 -7.85
N ILE A 61 -10.69 9.49 -7.85
CA ILE A 61 -11.60 8.36 -8.08
C ILE A 61 -11.44 7.81 -9.50
N SER A 62 -11.22 8.68 -10.48
CA SER A 62 -11.07 8.25 -11.89
C SER A 62 -9.70 7.67 -12.19
N SER A 63 -8.62 8.28 -11.72
CA SER A 63 -7.26 7.84 -12.05
C SER A 63 -6.82 6.66 -11.19
N VAL A 64 -7.00 6.73 -9.88
CA VAL A 64 -6.64 5.63 -8.97
C VAL A 64 -7.58 4.44 -9.17
N GLY A 65 -8.89 4.67 -9.16
CA GLY A 65 -9.88 3.59 -9.25
C GLY A 65 -10.01 2.94 -10.64
N LYS A 66 -9.84 3.70 -11.74
CA LYS A 66 -10.05 3.16 -13.09
C LYS A 66 -8.80 2.62 -13.76
N PHE A 67 -7.62 3.15 -13.44
CA PHE A 67 -6.37 2.78 -14.11
C PHE A 67 -5.38 2.11 -13.17
N MET A 68 -5.02 2.75 -12.06
CA MET A 68 -3.97 2.24 -11.19
C MET A 68 -4.40 0.96 -10.46
N THR A 69 -5.60 0.93 -9.89
CA THR A 69 -6.08 -0.25 -9.15
C THR A 69 -6.24 -1.48 -10.04
N PRO A 70 -6.87 -1.42 -11.23
CA PRO A 70 -6.90 -2.57 -12.12
C PRO A 70 -5.52 -3.02 -12.59
N ALA A 71 -4.62 -2.10 -12.92
CA ALA A 71 -3.24 -2.43 -13.32
C ALA A 71 -2.50 -3.18 -12.20
N LEU A 72 -2.60 -2.65 -10.97
CA LEU A 72 -2.02 -3.30 -9.79
C LEU A 72 -2.62 -4.69 -9.55
N LEU A 73 -3.95 -4.83 -9.64
CA LEU A 73 -4.61 -6.12 -9.45
C LEU A 73 -4.20 -7.15 -10.50
N VAL A 74 -4.07 -6.75 -11.76
CA VAL A 74 -3.60 -7.66 -12.83
C VAL A 74 -2.18 -8.14 -12.53
N LEU A 75 -1.28 -7.25 -12.13
CA LEU A 75 0.09 -7.63 -11.79
C LEU A 75 0.14 -8.57 -10.58
N LEU A 76 -0.63 -8.26 -9.52
CA LEU A 76 -0.69 -9.10 -8.32
C LEU A 76 -1.29 -10.47 -8.60
N VAL A 77 -2.36 -10.54 -9.40
CA VAL A 77 -2.98 -11.81 -9.80
C VAL A 77 -2.02 -12.60 -10.66
N ALA A 78 -1.31 -11.99 -11.60
CA ALA A 78 -0.32 -12.66 -12.42
C ALA A 78 0.78 -13.31 -11.57
N VAL A 79 1.33 -12.58 -10.59
CA VAL A 79 2.33 -13.12 -9.67
C VAL A 79 1.71 -14.24 -8.82
N ALA A 80 0.53 -14.03 -8.24
CA ALA A 80 -0.14 -15.03 -7.41
C ALA A 80 -0.37 -16.34 -8.18
N VAL A 81 -0.91 -16.27 -9.39
CA VAL A 81 -1.15 -17.44 -10.24
C VAL A 81 0.16 -18.16 -10.54
N THR A 82 1.23 -17.42 -10.88
CA THR A 82 2.53 -18.03 -11.18
C THR A 82 3.12 -18.74 -9.96
N VAL A 83 2.99 -18.15 -8.77
CA VAL A 83 3.44 -18.76 -7.50
C VAL A 83 2.70 -20.08 -7.23
N PHE A 84 1.38 -20.15 -7.50
CA PHE A 84 0.61 -21.38 -7.32
C PHE A 84 0.93 -22.47 -8.36
N ILE A 85 1.23 -22.08 -9.60
CA ILE A 85 1.56 -23.03 -10.68
C ILE A 85 2.99 -23.55 -10.55
N SER A 86 3.93 -22.69 -10.15
CA SER A 86 5.35 -22.99 -10.12
C SER A 86 5.99 -22.55 -8.80
N PRO A 87 5.67 -23.22 -7.67
CA PRO A 87 6.30 -22.90 -6.39
C PRO A 87 7.81 -23.20 -6.44
N LEU A 88 8.65 -22.35 -5.83
CA LEU A 88 10.11 -22.50 -5.87
C LEU A 88 10.64 -23.60 -4.96
N SER A 89 9.91 -23.98 -3.93
CA SER A 89 10.25 -25.07 -3.04
C SER A 89 8.99 -25.72 -2.45
N GLU A 90 9.15 -26.88 -1.83
CA GLU A 90 8.10 -27.48 -1.01
C GLU A 90 7.80 -26.61 0.20
N ILE A 91 6.58 -26.75 0.75
CA ILE A 91 6.16 -26.02 1.96
C ILE A 91 7.09 -26.44 3.11
N GLN A 92 7.73 -25.47 3.71
CA GLN A 92 8.65 -25.68 4.82
C GLN A 92 7.90 -25.87 6.15
N SER A 93 8.59 -26.52 7.10
CA SER A 93 8.12 -26.58 8.50
C SER A 93 7.98 -25.17 9.09
N PRO A 94 7.05 -24.98 10.03
CA PRO A 94 6.85 -23.68 10.69
C PRO A 94 8.15 -23.18 11.33
N SER A 95 8.32 -21.87 11.39
CA SER A 95 9.44 -21.28 12.13
C SER A 95 9.31 -21.56 13.62
N LYS A 96 10.45 -21.59 14.34
CA LYS A 96 10.49 -21.86 15.78
C LYS A 96 9.54 -21.00 16.61
N ALA A 97 9.25 -19.80 16.18
CA ALA A 97 8.28 -18.93 16.85
C ALA A 97 6.86 -19.51 16.84
N TYR A 98 6.47 -20.20 15.77
CA TYR A 98 5.16 -20.84 15.63
C TYR A 98 5.12 -22.26 16.23
N GLU A 99 6.25 -22.96 16.32
CA GLU A 99 6.34 -24.29 16.93
C GLU A 99 6.13 -24.25 18.45
N ASN A 100 6.72 -23.26 19.12
CA ASN A 100 6.77 -23.15 20.57
C ASN A 100 5.68 -22.22 21.16
N GLY A 101 4.86 -21.61 20.34
CA GLY A 101 3.84 -20.63 20.74
C GLY A 101 2.42 -21.00 20.33
N ASN A 102 1.47 -20.19 20.76
CA ASN A 102 0.11 -20.26 20.23
C ASN A 102 0.09 -19.66 18.82
N SER A 103 0.20 -20.53 17.80
CA SER A 103 0.26 -20.15 16.38
C SER A 103 -0.91 -19.24 15.97
N LEU A 104 -2.10 -19.50 16.52
CA LEU A 104 -3.28 -18.67 16.27
C LEU A 104 -3.10 -17.24 16.80
N LEU A 105 -2.62 -17.10 18.03
CA LEU A 105 -2.41 -15.79 18.65
C LEU A 105 -1.31 -15.00 17.92
N ILE A 106 -0.23 -15.66 17.54
CA ILE A 106 0.86 -15.03 16.75
C ILE A 106 0.33 -14.57 15.40
N GLY A 107 -0.44 -15.41 14.70
CA GLY A 107 -1.05 -15.05 13.43
C GLY A 107 -2.03 -13.89 13.54
N LEU A 108 -2.90 -13.88 14.56
CA LEU A 108 -3.84 -12.78 14.82
C LEU A 108 -3.10 -11.47 15.14
N THR A 109 -2.05 -11.52 15.95
CA THR A 109 -1.25 -10.34 16.29
C THR A 109 -0.53 -9.79 15.06
N SER A 110 0.06 -10.66 14.26
CA SER A 110 0.73 -10.28 13.01
C SER A 110 -0.27 -9.67 12.01
N GLY A 111 -1.46 -10.26 11.88
CA GLY A 111 -2.53 -9.71 11.05
C GLY A 111 -3.02 -8.33 11.55
N TYR A 112 -3.13 -8.13 12.85
CA TYR A 112 -3.46 -6.82 13.41
C TYR A 112 -2.40 -5.76 13.12
N GLN A 113 -1.12 -6.14 13.11
CA GLN A 113 -0.01 -5.24 12.82
C GLN A 113 0.02 -4.73 11.36
N THR A 114 -0.74 -5.34 10.44
CA THR A 114 -0.89 -4.82 9.07
C THR A 114 -1.65 -3.50 9.02
N MET A 115 -2.34 -3.12 10.11
CA MET A 115 -3.07 -1.86 10.28
C MET A 115 -4.24 -1.65 9.31
N ASP A 116 -4.73 -2.71 8.66
CA ASP A 116 -5.83 -2.61 7.69
C ASP A 116 -7.12 -2.06 8.30
N VAL A 117 -7.41 -2.39 9.58
CA VAL A 117 -8.58 -1.86 10.29
C VAL A 117 -8.47 -0.35 10.47
N LEU A 118 -7.29 0.17 10.82
CA LEU A 118 -7.06 1.60 10.97
C LEU A 118 -7.17 2.32 9.62
N ALA A 119 -6.63 1.70 8.56
CA ALA A 119 -6.76 2.19 7.20
C ALA A 119 -8.23 2.23 6.75
N ALA A 120 -9.02 1.19 7.04
CA ALA A 120 -10.44 1.13 6.70
C ALA A 120 -11.24 2.28 7.34
N ILE A 121 -10.94 2.64 8.59
CA ILE A 121 -11.56 3.80 9.27
C ILE A 121 -11.20 5.11 8.54
N ALA A 122 -9.94 5.28 8.17
CA ALA A 122 -9.48 6.47 7.45
C ALA A 122 -10.12 6.59 6.05
N PHE A 123 -10.22 5.47 5.32
CA PHE A 123 -10.78 5.44 3.97
C PHE A 123 -12.32 5.52 3.94
N GLY A 124 -13.02 5.23 5.02
CA GLY A 124 -14.49 5.28 5.09
C GLY A 124 -15.06 6.63 4.63
N GLY A 125 -14.40 7.74 4.98
CA GLY A 125 -14.77 9.07 4.51
C GLY A 125 -14.63 9.27 3.00
N ILE A 126 -13.65 8.63 2.35
CA ILE A 126 -13.45 8.68 0.89
C ILE A 126 -14.54 7.87 0.19
N VAL A 127 -14.88 6.69 0.71
CA VAL A 127 -15.96 5.84 0.18
C VAL A 127 -17.29 6.58 0.23
N ALA A 128 -17.64 7.21 1.35
CA ALA A 128 -18.86 8.00 1.49
C ALA A 128 -18.95 9.13 0.45
N ARG A 129 -17.84 9.81 0.16
CA ARG A 129 -17.78 10.85 -0.87
C ARG A 129 -17.89 10.30 -2.28
N ALA A 130 -17.25 9.18 -2.55
CA ALA A 130 -17.36 8.52 -3.83
C ALA A 130 -18.81 8.14 -4.15
N LEU A 131 -19.56 7.71 -3.15
CA LEU A 131 -21.00 7.44 -3.26
C LEU A 131 -21.81 8.73 -3.47
N ALA A 132 -21.51 9.78 -2.70
CA ALA A 132 -22.16 11.09 -2.87
C ALA A 132 -21.93 11.68 -4.28
N ALA A 133 -20.72 11.55 -4.83
CA ALA A 133 -20.39 11.97 -6.18
C ALA A 133 -21.17 11.21 -7.26
N LYS A 134 -21.73 10.03 -6.92
CA LYS A 134 -22.63 9.23 -7.76
C LYS A 134 -24.12 9.46 -7.46
N ASN A 135 -24.44 10.54 -6.74
CA ASN A 135 -25.80 10.90 -6.31
C ASN A 135 -26.44 9.87 -5.35
N VAL A 136 -25.68 9.06 -4.68
CA VAL A 136 -26.15 8.18 -3.60
C VAL A 136 -26.18 8.98 -2.31
N THR A 137 -27.35 9.54 -1.96
CA THR A 137 -27.52 10.45 -0.82
C THR A 137 -28.34 9.86 0.32
N GLN A 138 -29.10 8.80 0.06
CA GLN A 138 -29.93 8.16 1.09
C GLN A 138 -29.05 7.37 2.07
N PRO A 139 -29.19 7.56 3.40
CA PRO A 139 -28.36 6.87 4.39
C PRO A 139 -28.39 5.35 4.28
N LYS A 140 -29.55 4.76 3.97
CA LYS A 140 -29.70 3.31 3.77
C LYS A 140 -28.88 2.80 2.60
N ASP A 141 -28.85 3.52 1.50
CA ASP A 141 -28.10 3.15 0.30
C ASP A 141 -26.61 3.33 0.51
N ILE A 142 -26.19 4.39 1.20
CA ILE A 142 -24.78 4.61 1.57
C ILE A 142 -24.29 3.43 2.41
N VAL A 143 -25.02 3.02 3.42
CA VAL A 143 -24.66 1.87 4.28
C VAL A 143 -24.60 0.59 3.45
N LYS A 144 -25.64 0.31 2.64
CA LYS A 144 -25.70 -0.88 1.80
C LYS A 144 -24.51 -0.97 0.84
N TYR A 145 -24.21 0.07 0.10
CA TYR A 145 -23.10 0.08 -0.85
C TYR A 145 -21.73 0.03 -0.16
N THR A 146 -21.58 0.69 1.00
CA THR A 146 -20.35 0.63 1.78
C THR A 146 -20.09 -0.78 2.29
N ILE A 147 -21.10 -1.47 2.83
CA ILE A 147 -20.98 -2.86 3.29
C ILE A 147 -20.64 -3.78 2.12
N SER A 148 -21.33 -3.62 0.98
CA SER A 148 -21.07 -4.44 -0.21
C SER A 148 -19.65 -4.25 -0.74
N ALA A 149 -19.17 -3.01 -0.82
CA ALA A 149 -17.81 -2.70 -1.22
C ALA A 149 -16.79 -3.26 -0.21
N GLY A 150 -17.08 -3.15 1.09
CA GLY A 150 -16.26 -3.72 2.15
C GLY A 150 -16.14 -5.23 2.04
N PHE A 151 -17.24 -5.93 1.77
CA PHE A 151 -17.24 -7.38 1.59
C PHE A 151 -16.39 -7.83 0.40
N VAL A 152 -16.51 -7.15 -0.74
CA VAL A 152 -15.65 -7.42 -1.91
C VAL A 152 -14.18 -7.15 -1.58
N SER A 153 -13.89 -6.07 -0.86
CA SER A 153 -12.53 -5.73 -0.45
C SER A 153 -11.92 -6.79 0.47
N VAL A 154 -12.70 -7.33 1.42
CA VAL A 154 -12.25 -8.40 2.31
C VAL A 154 -11.91 -9.66 1.54
N ILE A 155 -12.73 -10.05 0.56
CA ILE A 155 -12.45 -11.25 -0.27
C ILE A 155 -11.15 -11.07 -1.06
N LEU A 156 -10.98 -9.91 -1.72
CA LEU A 156 -9.78 -9.62 -2.50
C LEU A 156 -8.53 -9.57 -1.62
N LEU A 157 -8.63 -8.94 -0.45
CA LEU A 157 -7.54 -8.83 0.50
C LEU A 157 -7.15 -10.19 1.08
N ALA A 158 -8.15 -11.01 1.47
CA ALA A 158 -7.92 -12.38 1.95
C ALA A 158 -7.22 -13.24 0.88
N GLY A 159 -7.64 -13.14 -0.38
CA GLY A 159 -7.00 -13.83 -1.50
C GLY A 159 -5.55 -13.39 -1.69
N LEU A 160 -5.27 -12.09 -1.59
CA LEU A 160 -3.92 -11.56 -1.65
C LEU A 160 -3.05 -12.05 -0.50
N TYR A 161 -3.52 -11.95 0.75
CA TYR A 161 -2.77 -12.45 1.90
C TYR A 161 -2.52 -13.95 1.84
N PHE A 162 -3.51 -14.72 1.38
CA PHE A 162 -3.32 -16.16 1.18
C PHE A 162 -2.23 -16.46 0.14
N SER A 163 -2.20 -15.70 -0.95
CA SER A 163 -1.17 -15.84 -1.99
C SER A 163 0.23 -15.48 -1.46
N LEU A 164 0.34 -14.40 -0.69
CA LEU A 164 1.60 -13.99 -0.05
C LEU A 164 2.05 -14.99 1.03
N PHE A 165 1.10 -15.55 1.79
CA PHE A 165 1.39 -16.62 2.75
C PHE A 165 1.96 -17.86 2.04
N TYR A 166 1.32 -18.31 0.96
CA TYR A 166 1.80 -19.45 0.17
C TYR A 166 3.18 -19.18 -0.44
N LEU A 167 3.40 -17.98 -0.98
CA LEU A 167 4.71 -17.54 -1.43
C LEU A 167 5.76 -17.64 -0.31
N GLY A 168 5.45 -17.13 0.87
CA GLY A 168 6.34 -17.21 2.02
C GLY A 168 6.65 -18.65 2.42
N ALA A 169 5.64 -19.53 2.44
CA ALA A 169 5.80 -20.95 2.78
C ALA A 169 6.66 -21.73 1.78
N THR A 170 6.71 -21.27 0.51
CA THR A 170 7.47 -21.90 -0.58
C THR A 170 8.74 -21.11 -0.96
N SER A 171 9.21 -20.22 -0.09
CA SER A 171 10.33 -19.30 -0.38
C SER A 171 11.70 -19.78 0.11
N ALA A 172 11.84 -21.02 0.60
CA ALA A 172 13.09 -21.50 1.20
C ALA A 172 14.32 -21.29 0.32
N ALA A 173 14.19 -21.51 -0.99
CA ALA A 173 15.27 -21.35 -1.96
C ALA A 173 15.80 -19.89 -2.06
N VAL A 174 15.03 -18.90 -1.65
CA VAL A 174 15.35 -17.46 -1.80
C VAL A 174 15.35 -16.69 -0.48
N ALA A 175 14.94 -17.33 0.61
CA ALA A 175 14.80 -16.68 1.92
C ALA A 175 16.13 -16.47 2.65
N GLU A 176 17.17 -17.26 2.31
CA GLU A 176 18.47 -17.20 2.98
C GLU A 176 19.09 -15.79 2.88
N GLY A 177 19.48 -15.22 4.01
CA GLY A 177 20.07 -13.87 4.10
C GLY A 177 19.09 -12.74 3.80
N ALA A 178 17.78 -12.98 3.68
CA ALA A 178 16.79 -11.91 3.56
C ALA A 178 16.48 -11.31 4.93
N THR A 179 16.45 -9.99 5.01
CA THR A 179 16.19 -9.23 6.26
C THR A 179 14.72 -8.91 6.47
N ASN A 180 13.90 -8.97 5.40
CA ASN A 180 12.47 -8.67 5.46
C ASN A 180 11.69 -9.40 4.35
N GLY A 181 10.35 -9.45 4.51
CA GLY A 181 9.47 -10.12 3.55
C GLY A 181 9.46 -9.50 2.14
N GLY A 182 9.73 -8.21 2.03
CA GLY A 182 9.84 -7.53 0.73
C GLY A 182 11.03 -8.02 -0.10
N GLN A 183 12.16 -8.30 0.55
CA GLN A 183 13.32 -8.89 -0.12
C GLN A 183 13.04 -10.33 -0.57
N ILE A 184 12.33 -11.12 0.23
CA ILE A 184 11.91 -12.47 -0.15
C ILE A 184 11.00 -12.39 -1.37
N PHE A 185 10.01 -11.52 -1.32
CA PHE A 185 9.08 -11.31 -2.43
C PHE A 185 9.80 -10.90 -3.71
N SER A 186 10.71 -9.92 -3.63
CA SER A 186 11.50 -9.47 -4.77
C SER A 186 12.35 -10.59 -5.38
N ARG A 187 13.08 -11.35 -4.55
CA ARG A 187 13.88 -12.49 -5.00
C ARG A 187 13.03 -13.58 -5.63
N TYR A 188 11.88 -13.88 -5.03
CA TYR A 188 10.95 -14.89 -5.54
C TYR A 188 10.45 -14.52 -6.93
N VAL A 189 9.99 -13.27 -7.11
CA VAL A 189 9.52 -12.76 -8.42
C VAL A 189 10.65 -12.74 -9.45
N ASN A 190 11.87 -12.40 -9.04
CA ASN A 190 13.04 -12.45 -9.94
C ASN A 190 13.38 -13.86 -10.40
N VAL A 191 13.25 -14.87 -9.56
CA VAL A 191 13.47 -16.27 -9.95
C VAL A 191 12.36 -16.73 -10.90
N LEU A 192 11.10 -16.36 -10.67
CA LEU A 192 9.97 -16.76 -11.52
C LEU A 192 9.99 -16.09 -12.90
N PHE A 193 10.33 -14.82 -12.97
CA PHE A 193 10.22 -14.01 -14.20
C PHE A 193 11.59 -13.64 -14.79
N GLY A 194 12.69 -14.14 -14.21
CA GLY A 194 14.04 -13.82 -14.68
C GLY A 194 14.36 -12.32 -14.56
N LYS A 195 15.07 -11.80 -15.56
CA LYS A 195 15.48 -10.37 -15.59
C LYS A 195 14.30 -9.39 -15.55
N GLU A 196 13.15 -9.79 -16.07
CA GLU A 196 11.94 -8.95 -16.09
C GLU A 196 11.26 -8.89 -14.72
N GLY A 197 11.59 -9.81 -13.81
CA GLY A 197 11.02 -9.88 -12.47
C GLY A 197 11.22 -8.59 -11.65
N SER A 198 12.39 -7.97 -11.76
CA SER A 198 12.66 -6.69 -11.07
C SER A 198 11.75 -5.57 -11.57
N TRP A 199 11.47 -5.49 -12.87
CA TRP A 199 10.55 -4.49 -13.43
C TRP A 199 9.10 -4.74 -13.01
N ILE A 200 8.66 -6.00 -13.01
CA ILE A 200 7.32 -6.39 -12.56
C ILE A 200 7.14 -6.01 -11.08
N MET A 201 8.13 -6.39 -10.26
CA MET A 201 8.12 -6.08 -8.83
C MET A 201 8.11 -4.59 -8.57
N SER A 202 8.98 -3.85 -9.25
CA SER A 202 9.04 -2.39 -9.15
C SER A 202 7.73 -1.74 -9.54
N GLY A 203 7.10 -2.22 -10.61
CA GLY A 203 5.78 -1.75 -11.04
C GLY A 203 4.69 -1.99 -9.98
N ILE A 204 4.65 -3.18 -9.40
CA ILE A 204 3.69 -3.53 -8.32
C ILE A 204 3.88 -2.61 -7.11
N ILE A 205 5.10 -2.52 -6.59
CA ILE A 205 5.39 -1.74 -5.39
C ILE A 205 5.17 -0.24 -5.64
N PHE A 206 5.62 0.27 -6.79
CA PHE A 206 5.44 1.68 -7.14
C PHE A 206 3.94 2.05 -7.22
N LEU A 207 3.14 1.26 -7.94
CA LEU A 207 1.69 1.50 -8.05
C LEU A 207 0.99 1.34 -6.70
N ALA A 208 1.32 0.32 -5.93
CA ALA A 208 0.76 0.10 -4.60
C ALA A 208 1.07 1.27 -3.66
N SER A 209 2.34 1.69 -3.61
CA SER A 209 2.77 2.82 -2.78
C SER A 209 2.13 4.13 -3.23
N LEU A 210 2.08 4.39 -4.54
CA LEU A 210 1.47 5.60 -5.08
C LEU A 210 -0.03 5.68 -4.79
N THR A 211 -0.76 4.60 -5.02
CA THR A 211 -2.21 4.56 -4.73
C THR A 211 -2.50 4.72 -3.25
N THR A 212 -1.70 4.09 -2.40
CA THR A 212 -1.83 4.21 -0.94
C THR A 212 -1.51 5.61 -0.46
N LEU A 213 -0.41 6.22 -0.93
CA LEU A 213 -0.02 7.58 -0.57
C LEU A 213 -1.10 8.58 -0.98
N VAL A 214 -1.61 8.49 -2.22
CA VAL A 214 -2.71 9.34 -2.70
C VAL A 214 -3.95 9.18 -1.83
N GLY A 215 -4.33 7.95 -1.50
CA GLY A 215 -5.49 7.66 -0.66
C GLY A 215 -5.35 8.22 0.75
N VAL A 216 -4.26 7.91 1.45
CA VAL A 216 -4.02 8.32 2.83
C VAL A 216 -3.90 9.84 2.94
N THR A 217 -3.11 10.48 2.07
CA THR A 217 -2.96 11.95 2.07
C THR A 217 -4.29 12.64 1.80
N SER A 218 -5.06 12.13 0.84
CA SER A 218 -6.39 12.68 0.54
C SER A 218 -7.34 12.55 1.72
N ALA A 219 -7.36 11.41 2.42
CA ALA A 219 -8.18 11.20 3.61
C ALA A 219 -7.83 12.21 4.71
N CYS A 220 -6.54 12.38 4.99
CA CYS A 220 -6.05 13.35 5.97
C CYS A 220 -6.39 14.79 5.56
N ALA A 221 -6.08 15.18 4.32
CA ALA A 221 -6.35 16.53 3.84
C ALA A 221 -7.84 16.89 3.90
N TYR A 222 -8.71 15.96 3.62
CA TYR A 222 -10.15 16.16 3.75
C TYR A 222 -10.60 16.31 5.21
N TYR A 223 -10.07 15.49 6.08
CA TYR A 223 -10.39 15.58 7.50
C TYR A 223 -10.01 16.96 8.06
N PHE A 224 -8.77 17.40 7.80
CA PHE A 224 -8.27 18.68 8.28
C PHE A 224 -8.92 19.89 7.60
N ALA A 225 -9.27 19.81 6.33
CA ALA A 225 -10.03 20.86 5.64
C ALA A 225 -11.42 21.05 6.26
N LYS A 226 -12.08 19.95 6.65
CA LYS A 226 -13.36 20.02 7.36
C LYS A 226 -13.22 20.54 8.79
N PHE A 227 -12.14 20.20 9.47
CA PHE A 227 -11.89 20.62 10.84
C PHE A 227 -11.53 22.10 10.94
N SER A 228 -10.74 22.62 10.00
CA SER A 228 -10.23 23.99 10.06
C SER A 228 -11.19 25.05 9.54
N ASN A 229 -12.22 24.73 8.75
CA ASN A 229 -13.18 25.64 8.10
C ASN A 229 -12.60 26.86 7.34
N ARG A 230 -11.30 27.19 7.50
CA ARG A 230 -10.64 28.37 6.94
C ARG A 230 -9.68 28.03 5.79
N LEU A 231 -9.14 26.80 5.78
CA LEU A 231 -8.10 26.41 4.84
C LEU A 231 -8.64 25.40 3.83
N PRO A 232 -8.42 25.61 2.52
CA PRO A 232 -8.94 24.72 1.49
C PRO A 232 -8.23 23.36 1.51
N TYR A 233 -8.88 22.36 0.94
CA TYR A 233 -8.33 21.00 0.78
C TYR A 233 -6.91 20.98 0.17
N ALA A 234 -6.70 21.76 -0.92
CA ALA A 234 -5.41 21.81 -1.61
C ALA A 234 -4.27 22.30 -0.71
N PHE A 235 -4.54 23.22 0.22
CA PHE A 235 -3.56 23.68 1.21
C PHE A 235 -3.06 22.51 2.07
N TRP A 236 -3.98 21.69 2.59
CA TRP A 236 -3.62 20.54 3.42
C TRP A 236 -2.88 19.45 2.64
N VAL A 237 -3.21 19.24 1.36
CA VAL A 237 -2.45 18.35 0.48
C VAL A 237 -1.00 18.80 0.39
N VAL A 238 -0.76 20.09 0.14
CA VAL A 238 0.61 20.65 0.04
C VAL A 238 1.35 20.51 1.37
N VAL A 239 0.70 20.86 2.49
CA VAL A 239 1.32 20.75 3.83
C VAL A 239 1.72 19.31 4.12
N PHE A 240 0.83 18.34 3.93
CA PHE A 240 1.13 16.94 4.19
C PHE A 240 2.20 16.39 3.23
N THR A 241 2.21 16.80 1.98
CA THR A 241 3.24 16.42 1.02
C THR A 241 4.63 16.90 1.46
N ILE A 242 4.74 18.18 1.85
CA ILE A 242 6.00 18.75 2.35
C ILE A 242 6.46 18.03 3.62
N MET A 243 5.56 17.85 4.60
CA MET A 243 5.88 17.14 5.85
C MET A 243 6.35 15.71 5.56
N THR A 244 5.66 15.00 4.69
CA THR A 244 6.04 13.62 4.30
C THR A 244 7.43 13.58 3.69
N THR A 245 7.74 14.50 2.77
CA THR A 245 9.05 14.57 2.11
C THR A 245 10.17 14.86 3.11
N ILE A 246 9.96 15.78 4.05
CA ILE A 246 10.96 16.09 5.08
C ILE A 246 11.18 14.91 6.05
N ILE A 247 10.10 14.26 6.47
CA ILE A 247 10.18 13.17 7.47
C ILE A 247 10.71 11.87 6.82
N SER A 248 10.51 11.65 5.53
CA SER A 248 11.04 10.47 4.84
C SER A 248 12.57 10.42 4.75
N GLU A 249 13.24 11.52 5.04
CA GLU A 249 14.71 11.62 5.03
C GLU A 249 15.38 11.25 6.36
N ASN A 250 14.59 11.23 7.46
CA ASN A 250 15.08 10.88 8.80
C ASN A 250 14.74 9.44 9.16
#